data_e6695ad1f7261b03f76893c1b2977490
#
_entry.id   e6695ad1f7261b03f76893c1b2977490
#
_cell.length_a   1.000
_cell.length_b   1.000
_cell.length_c   1.000
_cell.angle_alpha   90.00
_cell.angle_beta   90.00
_cell.angle_gamma   90.00
#
_symmetry.space_group_name_H-M   'P 1'
#
loop_
_entity.id
_entity.type
_entity.pdbx_description
1 polymer ?
#
loop_
_entity_poly.entity_id
_entity_poly.type
_entity_poly.pdbx_seq_one_letter_code
_entity_poly.pdbx_strand_id
1 'polypeptide(L)'
;MKRRTAFYKGLAASIAFCLFSCASAPEKKIDSIYVMAYDYDNNEVMNAAIFLDGEEIGKTDIYGRLIFPNEKEKEALVRAEKPGYETVETKTMLKPGVLLYFKMGSGLYYAERAERLFDEGKIQDALKSIEKALLIDDRKDWRFLKEVILRRGKGDE
;
A
#
# COMPACT_ATOMS: atom_id res chain seq x y z
N MET A 1 59.03 13.77 55.88
CA MET A 1 58.74 13.75 54.41
C MET A 1 58.11 12.43 54.01
N LYS A 2 56.82 12.28 54.13
CA LYS A 2 56.04 11.11 53.62
C LYS A 2 54.54 11.49 53.57
N ARG A 3 54.09 12.08 52.48
CA ARG A 3 52.64 12.22 52.15
C ARG A 3 52.50 12.75 50.72
N ARG A 4 52.70 11.91 49.67
CA ARG A 4 52.37 12.27 48.26
C ARG A 4 52.07 11.05 47.34
N THR A 5 51.61 9.92 47.84
CA THR A 5 51.36 8.78 46.97
C THR A 5 49.93 8.17 47.05
N ALA A 6 49.01 8.81 47.77
CA ALA A 6 47.64 8.30 47.95
C ALA A 6 46.59 8.85 46.96
N PHE A 7 46.91 9.88 46.14
CA PHE A 7 45.90 10.58 45.33
C PHE A 7 45.68 10.02 43.92
N TYR A 8 46.60 9.18 43.44
CA TYR A 8 46.48 8.64 42.06
C TYR A 8 45.81 7.31 41.94
N LYS A 9 45.55 6.60 43.02
CA LYS A 9 44.84 5.28 42.95
C LYS A 9 43.34 5.38 42.85
N GLY A 10 42.74 6.53 43.13
CA GLY A 10 41.29 6.76 43.03
C GLY A 10 40.80 7.17 41.65
N LEU A 11 41.69 7.82 40.83
CA LEU A 11 41.31 8.36 39.53
C LEU A 11 41.33 7.31 38.40
N ALA A 12 42.14 6.26 38.55
CA ALA A 12 42.22 5.20 37.54
C ALA A 12 41.03 4.20 37.58
N ALA A 13 40.35 4.08 38.71
CA ALA A 13 39.18 3.17 38.86
C ALA A 13 37.88 3.78 38.26
N SER A 14 37.77 5.13 38.18
CA SER A 14 36.57 5.79 37.67
C SER A 14 36.48 5.79 36.13
N ILE A 15 37.60 5.65 35.40
CA ILE A 15 37.62 5.70 33.94
C ILE A 15 37.26 4.34 33.33
N ALA A 16 37.44 3.23 34.04
CA ALA A 16 37.14 1.88 33.53
C ALA A 16 35.63 1.53 33.48
N PHE A 17 34.77 2.31 34.17
CA PHE A 17 33.33 2.02 34.22
C PHE A 17 32.50 2.62 33.06
N CYS A 18 33.06 3.52 32.27
CA CYS A 18 32.36 4.18 31.17
C CYS A 18 32.42 3.43 29.83
N LEU A 19 33.18 2.33 29.71
CA LEU A 19 33.37 1.64 28.43
C LEU A 19 32.44 0.46 28.18
N PHE A 20 31.55 0.11 29.11
CA PHE A 20 30.60 -1.01 28.94
C PHE A 20 29.19 -0.58 28.61
N SER A 21 28.93 0.69 28.26
CA SER A 21 27.57 1.19 28.02
C SER A 21 27.14 1.24 26.56
N CYS A 22 27.80 0.49 25.67
CA CYS A 22 27.27 0.23 24.31
C CYS A 22 26.79 -1.22 24.23
N ALA A 23 25.81 -1.60 25.08
CA ALA A 23 24.99 -2.74 24.78
C ALA A 23 24.09 -2.31 23.61
N SER A 24 24.40 -2.77 22.40
CA SER A 24 23.51 -2.68 21.25
C SER A 24 22.17 -3.24 21.69
N ALA A 25 21.12 -2.41 21.69
CA ALA A 25 19.78 -2.91 21.91
C ALA A 25 19.55 -4.05 20.91
N PRO A 26 18.99 -5.21 21.31
CA PRO A 26 18.74 -6.29 20.37
C PRO A 26 17.91 -5.72 19.22
N GLU A 27 18.40 -5.90 18.00
CA GLU A 27 17.71 -5.49 16.77
C GLU A 27 16.33 -6.15 16.81
N LYS A 28 15.27 -5.36 16.97
CA LYS A 28 13.90 -5.86 17.07
C LYS A 28 13.59 -6.49 15.72
N LYS A 29 13.58 -7.81 15.66
CA LYS A 29 13.21 -8.56 14.48
C LYS A 29 11.83 -8.13 14.02
N ILE A 30 11.71 -7.60 12.80
CA ILE A 30 10.44 -7.17 12.23
C ILE A 30 9.79 -8.42 11.64
N ASP A 31 8.92 -9.07 12.42
CA ASP A 31 8.21 -10.29 12.01
C ASP A 31 6.82 -9.95 11.45
N SER A 32 6.71 -8.85 10.69
CA SER A 32 5.45 -8.33 10.16
C SER A 32 5.54 -8.00 8.68
N ILE A 33 4.42 -8.16 7.99
CA ILE A 33 4.18 -7.67 6.64
C ILE A 33 3.42 -6.36 6.74
N TYR A 34 3.78 -5.41 5.89
CA TYR A 34 3.12 -4.12 5.77
C TYR A 34 2.35 -4.09 4.46
N VAL A 35 1.05 -3.78 4.51
CA VAL A 35 0.21 -3.53 3.35
C VAL A 35 -0.14 -2.07 3.31
N MET A 36 -0.04 -1.45 2.14
CA MET A 36 -0.47 -0.09 1.87
C MET A 36 -1.37 -0.08 0.64
N ALA A 37 -2.57 0.48 0.77
CA ALA A 37 -3.53 0.65 -0.31
C ALA A 37 -3.79 2.13 -0.57
N TYR A 38 -3.57 2.55 -1.82
CA TYR A 38 -3.78 3.92 -2.30
C TYR A 38 -4.51 3.91 -3.64
N ASP A 39 -5.25 4.99 -3.93
CA ASP A 39 -5.81 5.19 -5.25
C ASP A 39 -4.78 5.76 -6.24
N TYR A 40 -5.18 5.98 -7.49
CA TYR A 40 -4.29 6.53 -8.51
C TYR A 40 -3.95 8.01 -8.29
N ASP A 41 -4.70 8.72 -7.44
CA ASP A 41 -4.43 10.11 -7.04
C ASP A 41 -3.59 10.18 -5.74
N ASN A 42 -3.12 9.03 -5.23
CA ASN A 42 -2.35 8.83 -4.00
C ASN A 42 -3.12 9.14 -2.71
N ASN A 43 -4.46 9.09 -2.74
CA ASN A 43 -5.25 9.12 -1.52
C ASN A 43 -5.28 7.74 -0.88
N GLU A 44 -5.37 7.70 0.43
CA GLU A 44 -5.43 6.48 1.22
C GLU A 44 -6.74 5.72 0.97
N VAL A 45 -6.64 4.45 0.68
CA VAL A 45 -7.83 3.57 0.57
C VAL A 45 -8.08 2.92 1.92
N MET A 46 -8.79 3.62 2.82
CA MET A 46 -9.18 3.09 4.12
C MET A 46 -10.27 2.02 4.00
N ASN A 47 -10.36 1.11 4.98
CA ASN A 47 -11.33 0.01 5.03
C ASN A 47 -11.29 -0.93 3.80
N ALA A 48 -10.18 -0.99 3.08
CA ALA A 48 -9.98 -2.04 2.08
C ALA A 48 -9.76 -3.38 2.79
N ALA A 49 -10.56 -4.38 2.47
CA ALA A 49 -10.40 -5.73 2.97
C ALA A 49 -9.17 -6.39 2.30
N ILE A 50 -8.29 -6.96 3.10
CA ILE A 50 -7.10 -7.64 2.63
C ILE A 50 -7.27 -9.14 2.85
N PHE A 51 -7.09 -9.89 1.79
CA PHE A 51 -7.20 -11.35 1.78
C PHE A 51 -5.82 -11.97 1.56
N LEU A 52 -5.57 -13.05 2.24
CA LEU A 52 -4.38 -13.89 2.09
C LEU A 52 -4.83 -15.31 1.76
N ASP A 53 -4.46 -15.80 0.57
CA ASP A 53 -4.85 -17.13 0.08
C ASP A 53 -6.38 -17.38 0.14
N GLY A 54 -7.17 -16.30 -0.02
CA GLY A 54 -8.65 -16.32 -0.01
C GLY A 54 -9.29 -16.03 1.35
N GLU A 55 -8.53 -15.96 2.46
CA GLU A 55 -9.03 -15.64 3.79
C GLU A 55 -8.84 -14.14 4.10
N GLU A 56 -9.88 -13.46 4.62
CA GLU A 56 -9.78 -12.06 5.06
C GLU A 56 -8.94 -11.97 6.33
N ILE A 57 -7.80 -11.31 6.27
CA ILE A 57 -6.87 -11.12 7.38
C ILE A 57 -7.05 -9.78 8.10
N GLY A 58 -7.83 -8.86 7.54
CA GLY A 58 -8.15 -7.58 8.13
C GLY A 58 -8.45 -6.50 7.10
N LYS A 59 -8.55 -5.25 7.58
CA LYS A 59 -8.84 -4.08 6.76
C LYS A 59 -7.82 -2.98 6.98
N THR A 60 -7.58 -2.18 5.95
CA THR A 60 -6.70 -1.02 6.04
C THR A 60 -7.26 0.04 6.98
N ASP A 61 -6.36 0.70 7.73
CA ASP A 61 -6.67 1.82 8.63
C ASP A 61 -6.98 3.13 7.85
N ILE A 62 -7.16 4.24 8.58
CA ILE A 62 -7.39 5.59 8.02
C ILE A 62 -6.24 6.09 7.14
N TYR A 63 -5.06 5.50 7.24
CA TYR A 63 -3.88 5.80 6.43
C TYR A 63 -3.67 4.78 5.30
N GLY A 64 -4.69 3.96 5.00
CA GLY A 64 -4.60 2.93 3.98
C GLY A 64 -3.67 1.77 4.33
N ARG A 65 -3.40 1.50 5.62
CA ARG A 65 -2.39 0.52 6.06
C ARG A 65 -3.00 -0.63 6.82
N LEU A 66 -2.44 -1.81 6.61
CA LEU A 66 -2.65 -2.99 7.46
C LEU A 66 -1.28 -3.60 7.78
N ILE A 67 -1.07 -3.96 9.03
CA ILE A 67 0.13 -4.68 9.47
C ILE A 67 -0.32 -6.02 10.05
N PHE A 68 0.27 -7.11 9.57
CA PHE A 68 -0.04 -8.44 10.08
C PHE A 68 1.25 -9.25 10.33
N PRO A 69 1.25 -10.16 11.32
CA PRO A 69 2.43 -10.95 11.64
C PRO A 69 2.71 -11.98 10.53
N ASN A 70 3.99 -12.17 10.23
CA ASN A 70 4.45 -13.23 9.33
C ASN A 70 5.89 -13.62 9.68
N GLU A 71 6.04 -14.75 10.34
CA GLU A 71 7.32 -15.22 10.84
C GLU A 71 8.13 -16.00 9.80
N LYS A 72 7.48 -16.52 8.76
CA LYS A 72 8.12 -17.42 7.79
C LYS A 72 7.93 -16.90 6.37
N GLU A 73 8.97 -17.12 5.55
CA GLU A 73 8.85 -16.90 4.11
C GLU A 73 7.87 -17.91 3.50
N LYS A 74 6.89 -17.40 2.76
CA LYS A 74 5.95 -18.21 1.98
C LYS A 74 5.49 -17.47 0.75
N GLU A 75 5.24 -18.20 -0.34
CA GLU A 75 4.51 -17.68 -1.47
C GLU A 75 3.02 -17.60 -1.10
N ALA A 76 2.37 -16.49 -1.42
CA ALA A 76 0.95 -16.30 -1.15
C ALA A 76 0.30 -15.39 -2.18
N LEU A 77 -1.01 -15.57 -2.34
CA LEU A 77 -1.87 -14.71 -3.11
C LEU A 77 -2.46 -13.66 -2.18
N VAL A 78 -2.12 -12.40 -2.40
CA VAL A 78 -2.63 -11.28 -1.61
C VAL A 78 -3.57 -10.44 -2.45
N ARG A 79 -4.78 -10.20 -1.95
CA ARG A 79 -5.83 -9.48 -2.65
C ARG A 79 -6.37 -8.35 -1.78
N ALA A 80 -6.57 -7.18 -2.40
CA ALA A 80 -7.19 -6.02 -1.79
C ALA A 80 -8.54 -5.74 -2.46
N GLU A 81 -9.60 -5.58 -1.67
CA GLU A 81 -10.96 -5.32 -2.13
C GLU A 81 -11.59 -4.17 -1.35
N LYS A 82 -12.32 -3.30 -2.06
CA LYS A 82 -13.17 -2.29 -1.45
C LYS A 82 -14.32 -1.94 -2.40
N PRO A 83 -15.58 -1.87 -1.91
CA PRO A 83 -16.70 -1.38 -2.72
C PRO A 83 -16.39 -0.01 -3.35
N GLY A 84 -16.68 0.14 -4.64
CA GLY A 84 -16.38 1.36 -5.40
C GLY A 84 -14.95 1.47 -5.94
N TYR A 85 -14.13 0.44 -5.74
CA TYR A 85 -12.76 0.34 -6.26
C TYR A 85 -12.57 -0.97 -7.02
N GLU A 86 -11.59 -0.99 -7.92
CA GLU A 86 -11.17 -2.24 -8.54
C GLU A 86 -10.55 -3.18 -7.50
N THR A 87 -10.80 -4.48 -7.65
CA THR A 87 -10.09 -5.52 -6.90
C THR A 87 -8.69 -5.67 -7.47
N VAL A 88 -7.68 -5.64 -6.61
CA VAL A 88 -6.28 -5.83 -7.01
C VAL A 88 -5.73 -7.07 -6.31
N GLU A 89 -5.09 -7.94 -7.09
CA GLU A 89 -4.53 -9.19 -6.61
C GLU A 89 -3.08 -9.34 -7.07
N THR A 90 -2.22 -9.87 -6.22
CA THR A 90 -0.83 -10.16 -6.54
C THR A 90 -0.35 -11.45 -5.88
N LYS A 91 0.34 -12.28 -6.63
CA LYS A 91 1.05 -13.45 -6.11
C LYS A 91 2.49 -13.06 -5.81
N THR A 92 2.92 -13.22 -4.57
CA THR A 92 4.23 -12.73 -4.12
C THR A 92 4.81 -13.58 -2.99
N MET A 93 6.14 -13.46 -2.81
CA MET A 93 6.83 -14.04 -1.67
C MET A 93 6.70 -13.13 -0.45
N LEU A 94 5.97 -13.56 0.55
CA LEU A 94 5.87 -12.87 1.84
C LEU A 94 7.11 -13.18 2.68
N LYS A 95 7.84 -12.13 3.04
CA LYS A 95 8.99 -12.17 3.95
C LYS A 95 8.77 -11.19 5.09
N PRO A 96 9.28 -11.46 6.29
CA PRO A 96 9.28 -10.47 7.36
C PRO A 96 9.84 -9.12 6.91
N GLY A 97 9.14 -8.03 7.20
CA GLY A 97 9.51 -6.67 6.82
C GLY A 97 9.14 -6.27 5.40
N VAL A 98 8.51 -7.13 4.60
CA VAL A 98 8.09 -6.74 3.24
C VAL A 98 6.96 -5.72 3.28
N LEU A 99 7.01 -4.77 2.36
CA LEU A 99 5.95 -3.81 2.08
C LEU A 99 5.24 -4.20 0.78
N LEU A 100 3.94 -4.45 0.88
CA LEU A 100 3.04 -4.66 -0.26
C LEU A 100 2.29 -3.37 -0.54
N TYR A 101 2.38 -2.90 -1.78
CA TYR A 101 1.75 -1.65 -2.19
C TYR A 101 0.68 -1.93 -3.26
N PHE A 102 -0.58 -1.64 -2.92
CA PHE A 102 -1.73 -1.79 -3.82
C PHE A 102 -2.17 -0.43 -4.34
N LYS A 103 -2.22 -0.30 -5.67
CA LYS A 103 -2.89 0.82 -6.36
C LYS A 103 -4.26 0.36 -6.81
N MET A 104 -5.33 1.03 -6.35
CA MET A 104 -6.72 0.65 -6.59
C MET A 104 -7.45 1.79 -7.31
N GLY A 105 -7.90 1.57 -8.54
CA GLY A 105 -8.70 2.55 -9.26
C GLY A 105 -10.14 2.59 -8.73
N SER A 106 -10.66 3.78 -8.44
CA SER A 106 -12.09 3.94 -8.16
C SER A 106 -12.93 3.96 -9.44
N GLY A 107 -14.21 3.61 -9.35
CA GLY A 107 -15.14 3.75 -10.47
C GLY A 107 -15.19 5.19 -10.99
N LEU A 108 -15.17 6.18 -10.10
CA LEU A 108 -15.13 7.60 -10.46
C LEU A 108 -13.86 7.94 -11.25
N TYR A 109 -12.69 7.50 -10.78
CA TYR A 109 -11.42 7.71 -11.49
C TYR A 109 -11.48 7.20 -12.94
N TYR A 110 -12.04 6.00 -13.15
CA TYR A 110 -12.17 5.43 -14.50
C TYR A 110 -13.20 6.17 -15.35
N ALA A 111 -14.29 6.67 -14.77
CA ALA A 111 -15.28 7.49 -15.48
C ALA A 111 -14.68 8.83 -15.93
N GLU A 112 -14.02 9.57 -15.04
CA GLU A 112 -13.35 10.83 -15.36
C GLU A 112 -12.21 10.65 -16.39
N ARG A 113 -11.48 9.54 -16.28
CA ARG A 113 -10.49 9.16 -17.30
C ARG A 113 -11.13 8.91 -18.65
N ALA A 114 -12.32 8.29 -18.69
CA ALA A 114 -13.04 8.06 -19.94
C ALA A 114 -13.46 9.38 -20.60
N GLU A 115 -13.94 10.35 -19.82
CA GLU A 115 -14.28 11.69 -20.31
C GLU A 115 -13.07 12.39 -20.93
N ARG A 116 -11.94 12.43 -20.22
CA ARG A 116 -10.70 13.02 -20.75
C ARG A 116 -10.25 12.36 -22.05
N LEU A 117 -10.26 11.03 -22.11
CA LEU A 117 -9.86 10.29 -23.32
C LEU A 117 -10.81 10.54 -24.50
N PHE A 118 -12.11 10.70 -24.19
CA PHE A 118 -13.12 11.04 -25.18
C PHE A 118 -12.89 12.44 -25.77
N ASP A 119 -12.58 13.44 -24.93
CA ASP A 119 -12.26 14.80 -25.35
C ASP A 119 -10.97 14.85 -26.19
N GLU A 120 -10.01 13.97 -25.89
CA GLU A 120 -8.78 13.79 -26.67
C GLU A 120 -9.00 13.04 -28.00
N GLY A 121 -10.23 12.57 -28.28
CA GLY A 121 -10.53 11.77 -29.48
C GLY A 121 -10.06 10.32 -29.42
N LYS A 122 -9.60 9.84 -28.25
CA LYS A 122 -9.12 8.47 -28.02
C LYS A 122 -10.27 7.51 -27.69
N ILE A 123 -11.18 7.32 -28.64
CA ILE A 123 -12.48 6.66 -28.45
C ILE A 123 -12.34 5.25 -27.86
N GLN A 124 -11.42 4.42 -28.37
CA GLN A 124 -11.26 3.05 -27.90
C GLN A 124 -10.75 2.97 -26.46
N ASP A 125 -9.86 3.87 -26.08
CA ASP A 125 -9.35 3.91 -24.71
C ASP A 125 -10.38 4.51 -23.73
N ALA A 126 -11.20 5.47 -24.20
CA ALA A 126 -12.35 5.98 -23.45
C ALA A 126 -13.36 4.86 -23.16
N LEU A 127 -13.69 4.03 -24.18
CA LEU A 127 -14.58 2.88 -24.00
C LEU A 127 -14.04 1.89 -22.98
N LYS A 128 -12.77 1.52 -23.06
CA LYS A 128 -12.15 0.61 -22.06
C LYS A 128 -12.22 1.19 -20.66
N SER A 129 -12.03 2.50 -20.51
CA SER A 129 -12.06 3.16 -19.21
C SER A 129 -13.47 3.20 -18.62
N ILE A 130 -14.48 3.57 -19.41
CA ILE A 130 -15.87 3.60 -18.92
C ILE A 130 -16.42 2.20 -18.64
N GLU A 131 -15.99 1.19 -19.36
CA GLU A 131 -16.33 -0.20 -19.07
C GLU A 131 -15.77 -0.66 -17.73
N LYS A 132 -14.53 -0.29 -17.40
CA LYS A 132 -13.97 -0.53 -16.07
C LYS A 132 -14.78 0.17 -14.98
N ALA A 133 -15.17 1.43 -15.16
CA ALA A 133 -16.01 2.14 -14.21
C ALA A 133 -17.32 1.39 -13.96
N LEU A 134 -17.99 0.94 -15.01
CA LEU A 134 -19.25 0.20 -14.95
C LEU A 134 -19.13 -1.21 -14.32
N LEU A 135 -17.96 -1.85 -14.42
CA LEU A 135 -17.70 -3.11 -13.72
C LEU A 135 -17.56 -2.90 -12.20
N ILE A 136 -17.10 -1.74 -11.77
CA ILE A 136 -16.92 -1.40 -10.35
C ILE A 136 -18.24 -0.96 -9.74
N ASP A 137 -18.97 -0.08 -10.44
CA ASP A 137 -20.28 0.44 -10.00
C ASP A 137 -21.15 0.73 -11.23
N ASP A 138 -22.35 0.13 -11.26
CA ASP A 138 -23.26 0.19 -12.41
C ASP A 138 -24.15 1.44 -12.33
N ARG A 139 -23.61 2.61 -12.64
CA ARG A 139 -24.28 3.92 -12.58
C ARG A 139 -24.93 4.29 -13.91
N LYS A 140 -26.11 4.91 -13.82
CA LYS A 140 -26.88 5.36 -14.99
C LYS A 140 -26.17 6.44 -15.83
N ASP A 141 -25.51 7.40 -15.16
CA ASP A 141 -24.73 8.47 -15.79
C ASP A 141 -23.53 7.90 -16.58
N TRP A 142 -22.87 6.88 -16.05
CA TRP A 142 -21.76 6.22 -16.74
C TRP A 142 -22.21 5.36 -17.91
N ARG A 143 -23.38 4.71 -17.82
CA ARG A 143 -23.99 4.04 -18.98
C ARG A 143 -24.30 5.04 -20.10
N PHE A 144 -24.85 6.21 -19.74
CA PHE A 144 -25.11 7.27 -20.70
C PHE A 144 -23.81 7.76 -21.37
N LEU A 145 -22.75 8.00 -20.59
CA LEU A 145 -21.44 8.37 -21.13
C LEU A 145 -20.92 7.31 -22.12
N LYS A 146 -21.02 6.02 -21.78
CA LYS A 146 -20.65 4.93 -22.69
C LYS A 146 -21.40 5.00 -24.03
N GLU A 147 -22.71 5.25 -23.99
CA GLU A 147 -23.53 5.39 -25.20
C GLU A 147 -23.08 6.60 -26.05
N VAL A 148 -22.74 7.73 -25.42
CA VAL A 148 -22.21 8.91 -26.13
C VAL A 148 -20.90 8.59 -26.82
N ILE A 149 -19.97 7.94 -26.14
CA ILE A 149 -18.68 7.53 -26.69
C ILE A 149 -18.86 6.59 -27.90
N LEU A 150 -19.75 5.59 -27.77
CA LEU A 150 -20.05 4.62 -28.83
C LEU A 150 -20.66 5.28 -30.10
N ARG A 151 -21.53 6.29 -29.93
CA ARG A 151 -22.14 7.01 -31.08
C ARG A 151 -21.10 7.80 -31.86
N ARG A 152 -20.17 8.45 -31.16
CA ARG A 152 -19.10 9.21 -31.83
C ARG A 152 -18.16 8.29 -32.60
N GLY A 153 -17.76 7.16 -32.01
CA GLY A 153 -16.90 6.18 -32.69
C GLY A 153 -17.47 5.56 -33.96
N LYS A 154 -18.81 5.57 -34.11
CA LYS A 154 -19.48 5.12 -35.36
C LYS A 154 -19.64 6.21 -36.41
N GLY A 155 -19.47 7.47 -36.01
CA GLY A 155 -19.60 8.62 -36.92
C GLY A 155 -18.31 9.00 -37.63
N ASP A 156 -17.19 8.46 -37.17
CA ASP A 156 -15.85 8.74 -37.69
C ASP A 156 -15.35 7.62 -38.65
N GLU A 157 -16.17 6.59 -38.94
CA GLU A 157 -15.98 5.58 -40.01
C GLU A 157 -16.70 6.00 -41.29
#